data_7cfcb4546fb76d0cfb59e8243e1b703b
#
_entry.id   7cfcb4546fb76d0cfb59e8243e1b703b
#
_cell.length_a   1.000
_cell.length_b   1.000
_cell.length_c   1.000
_cell.angle_alpha   90.00
_cell.angle_beta   90.00
_cell.angle_gamma   90.00
#
_symmetry.space_group_name_H-M   'P 1'
#
loop_
_entity.id
_entity.type
_entity.pdbx_description
1 polymer ?
#
loop_
_entity_poly.entity_id
_entity_poly.type
_entity_poly.pdbx_seq_one_letter_code
_entity_poly.pdbx_strand_id
1 'polypeptide(L)'
;MNKPRVVFPFTEAGFGHIMPLKSIADEFERLYGDRVECVRSSFFTESGDKKLADLEDSFKAEVVKHNKSAFYGYMTMLGMDVLGSRGAVNAVMAVWKPGTKERGIKHMDELKPDLVVSTHWATNYYAKQCKSKPLTANYCPDAEIYDVFRYPCDLMMVSTETGYARALKRHFKRFNKDNLKLVPFLIRNDAFTACTDKKAMRRRLGLDEDKFTVVLAEGGYGLGKMHKICKIVLERDLPVTLVPVCGKNSELYEEFKTFKSKGKTDLRPMGLVKNIFEILATADLFCGKSGASMIAEPCYFGIPQIITKYATSIEQQNGEYYIKTVKSAMKIFKPKKVADRIEEFLKYPDRLEPYRRAAEAKHCDYGATKAAEEVFKLLCTRFPELRED
;
A
#
# COMPACT_ATOMS: atom_id res chain seq x y z
N MET A 1 35.55 -10.95 -4.20
CA MET A 1 34.88 -10.75 -2.88
C MET A 1 33.45 -11.26 -2.97
N ASN A 2 32.90 -11.81 -1.89
CA ASN A 2 31.47 -12.16 -1.91
C ASN A 2 30.65 -10.87 -1.95
N LYS A 3 29.64 -10.83 -2.83
CA LYS A 3 28.72 -9.68 -2.90
C LYS A 3 28.01 -9.50 -1.55
N PRO A 4 27.85 -8.26 -1.04
CA PRO A 4 27.01 -8.01 0.13
C PRO A 4 25.57 -8.48 -0.11
N ARG A 5 24.95 -9.05 0.93
CA ARG A 5 23.62 -9.63 0.85
C ARG A 5 22.57 -8.67 1.43
N VAL A 6 21.65 -8.24 0.58
CA VAL A 6 20.52 -7.39 0.95
C VAL A 6 19.23 -8.21 1.00
N VAL A 7 18.62 -8.30 2.18
CA VAL A 7 17.43 -9.12 2.40
C VAL A 7 16.20 -8.22 2.46
N PHE A 8 15.16 -8.60 1.71
CA PHE A 8 13.84 -7.95 1.63
C PHE A 8 12.78 -8.89 2.22
N PRO A 9 12.63 -8.93 3.55
CA PRO A 9 11.67 -9.82 4.21
C PRO A 9 10.27 -9.22 4.17
N PHE A 10 9.29 -9.95 3.64
CA PHE A 10 7.89 -9.53 3.61
C PHE A 10 7.00 -10.41 4.49
N THR A 11 5.87 -9.85 4.88
CA THR A 11 4.75 -10.55 5.53
C THR A 11 3.57 -10.53 4.57
N GLU A 12 2.85 -11.64 4.47
CA GLU A 12 1.67 -11.75 3.61
C GLU A 12 0.41 -11.12 4.23
N ALA A 13 0.55 -10.41 5.34
CA ALA A 13 -0.54 -9.77 6.09
C ALA A 13 -1.17 -8.54 5.40
N GLY A 14 -1.15 -8.50 4.07
CA GLY A 14 -1.82 -7.48 3.28
C GLY A 14 -0.92 -6.81 2.24
N PHE A 15 -1.55 -6.37 1.15
CA PHE A 15 -0.83 -5.79 0.01
C PHE A 15 -0.17 -4.44 0.32
N GLY A 16 -0.62 -3.73 1.39
CA GLY A 16 -0.10 -2.42 1.76
C GLY A 16 1.40 -2.40 2.13
N HIS A 17 1.93 -3.51 2.61
CA HIS A 17 3.35 -3.66 2.97
C HIS A 17 4.14 -4.44 1.91
N ILE A 18 3.51 -5.44 1.27
CA ILE A 18 4.18 -6.27 0.26
C ILE A 18 4.52 -5.46 -0.98
N MET A 19 3.58 -4.68 -1.49
CA MET A 19 3.77 -3.99 -2.77
C MET A 19 4.86 -2.92 -2.71
N PRO A 20 4.93 -2.05 -1.68
CA PRO A 20 6.06 -1.13 -1.53
C PRO A 20 7.40 -1.85 -1.40
N LEU A 21 7.48 -2.93 -0.63
CA LEU A 21 8.73 -3.68 -0.49
C LEU A 21 9.19 -4.28 -1.82
N LYS A 22 8.24 -4.87 -2.57
CA LYS A 22 8.51 -5.41 -3.89
C LYS A 22 9.03 -4.32 -4.82
N SER A 23 8.40 -3.14 -4.83
CA SER A 23 8.83 -2.01 -5.65
C SER A 23 10.28 -1.58 -5.32
N ILE A 24 10.63 -1.52 -4.03
CA ILE A 24 12.00 -1.21 -3.62
C ILE A 24 12.95 -2.32 -4.07
N ALA A 25 12.61 -3.58 -3.83
CA ALA A 25 13.47 -4.72 -4.14
C ALA A 25 13.74 -4.86 -5.65
N ASP A 26 12.68 -4.74 -6.48
CA ASP A 26 12.78 -4.84 -7.93
C ASP A 26 13.66 -3.71 -8.50
N GLU A 27 13.47 -2.48 -8.00
CA GLU A 27 14.25 -1.33 -8.45
C GLU A 27 15.69 -1.37 -7.93
N PHE A 28 15.90 -1.81 -6.69
CA PHE A 28 17.23 -1.98 -6.10
C PHE A 28 18.04 -3.04 -6.86
N GLU A 29 17.41 -4.16 -7.19
CA GLU A 29 18.06 -5.21 -7.98
C GLU A 29 18.37 -4.76 -9.42
N ARG A 30 17.45 -3.97 -10.03
CA ARG A 30 17.68 -3.40 -11.36
C ARG A 30 18.89 -2.45 -11.40
N LEU A 31 19.07 -1.64 -10.33
CA LEU A 31 20.14 -0.64 -10.27
C LEU A 31 21.47 -1.22 -9.78
N TYR A 32 21.45 -2.21 -8.89
CA TYR A 32 22.61 -2.63 -8.13
C TYR A 32 22.81 -4.15 -8.05
N GLY A 33 21.99 -4.96 -8.72
CA GLY A 33 22.04 -6.43 -8.66
C GLY A 33 23.33 -7.04 -9.22
N ASP A 34 24.08 -6.29 -10.03
CA ASP A 34 25.42 -6.66 -10.49
C ASP A 34 26.48 -6.60 -9.37
N ARG A 35 26.27 -5.76 -8.35
CA ARG A 35 27.19 -5.50 -7.22
C ARG A 35 26.78 -6.14 -5.91
N VAL A 36 25.49 -6.46 -5.74
CA VAL A 36 24.92 -7.00 -4.51
C VAL A 36 24.09 -8.25 -4.77
N GLU A 37 23.92 -9.11 -3.75
CA GLU A 37 22.99 -10.23 -3.76
C GLU A 37 21.66 -9.78 -3.14
N CYS A 38 20.57 -9.80 -3.93
CA CYS A 38 19.24 -9.45 -3.48
C CYS A 38 18.44 -10.71 -3.10
N VAL A 39 18.00 -10.81 -1.86
CA VAL A 39 17.23 -11.95 -1.34
C VAL A 39 15.82 -11.49 -0.95
N ARG A 40 14.80 -12.03 -1.61
CA ARG A 40 13.40 -11.84 -1.23
C ARG A 40 12.95 -13.01 -0.37
N SER A 41 12.41 -12.74 0.81
CA SER A 41 12.01 -13.78 1.77
C SER A 41 10.57 -13.57 2.23
N SER A 42 9.73 -14.59 2.09
CA SER A 42 8.43 -14.69 2.76
C SER A 42 8.64 -15.08 4.22
N PHE A 43 9.30 -14.19 4.95
CA PHE A 43 10.00 -14.39 6.21
C PHE A 43 9.33 -15.38 7.20
N PHE A 44 8.04 -15.25 7.42
CA PHE A 44 7.35 -16.06 8.42
C PHE A 44 7.02 -17.47 7.93
N THR A 45 6.65 -17.61 6.66
CA THR A 45 6.23 -18.90 6.06
C THR A 45 7.41 -19.71 5.56
N GLU A 46 8.42 -19.05 4.98
CA GLU A 46 9.65 -19.68 4.47
C GLU A 46 10.51 -20.30 5.56
N SER A 47 10.42 -19.79 6.79
CA SER A 47 11.17 -20.32 7.93
C SER A 47 10.92 -21.81 8.22
N GLY A 48 9.81 -22.38 7.76
CA GLY A 48 9.35 -23.72 8.11
C GLY A 48 8.96 -23.87 9.59
N ASP A 49 9.01 -22.80 10.38
CA ASP A 49 8.66 -22.79 11.79
C ASP A 49 7.18 -22.53 11.99
N LYS A 50 6.48 -23.49 12.63
CA LYS A 50 5.04 -23.39 12.87
C LYS A 50 4.63 -22.14 13.65
N LYS A 51 5.40 -21.73 14.67
CA LYS A 51 5.05 -20.53 15.47
C LYS A 51 5.18 -19.24 14.66
N LEU A 52 6.14 -19.16 13.75
CA LEU A 52 6.27 -18.03 12.85
C LEU A 52 5.15 -18.01 11.80
N ALA A 53 4.77 -19.16 11.25
CA ALA A 53 3.61 -19.28 10.37
C ALA A 53 2.30 -18.90 11.09
N ASP A 54 2.07 -19.36 12.32
CA ASP A 54 0.92 -18.98 13.17
C ASP A 54 0.90 -17.46 13.45
N LEU A 55 2.08 -16.82 13.56
CA LEU A 55 2.20 -15.37 13.70
C LEU A 55 1.74 -14.66 12.42
N GLU A 56 2.16 -15.13 11.26
CA GLU A 56 1.71 -14.62 9.95
C GLU A 56 0.18 -14.71 9.82
N ASP A 57 -0.40 -15.86 10.15
CA ASP A 57 -1.84 -16.08 10.08
C ASP A 57 -2.60 -15.16 11.04
N SER A 58 -2.01 -14.85 12.21
CA SER A 58 -2.60 -13.88 13.12
C SER A 58 -2.61 -12.45 12.53
N PHE A 59 -1.56 -12.04 11.81
CA PHE A 59 -1.55 -10.76 11.09
C PHE A 59 -2.63 -10.72 9.99
N LYS A 60 -2.78 -11.81 9.22
CA LYS A 60 -3.86 -11.93 8.22
C LYS A 60 -5.24 -11.81 8.85
N ALA A 61 -5.46 -12.49 9.98
CA ALA A 61 -6.72 -12.43 10.72
C ALA A 61 -7.03 -11.01 11.23
N GLU A 62 -6.02 -10.28 11.72
CA GLU A 62 -6.19 -8.88 12.14
C GLU A 62 -6.63 -7.97 10.98
N VAL A 63 -6.04 -8.11 9.80
CA VAL A 63 -6.47 -7.36 8.60
C VAL A 63 -7.95 -7.62 8.28
N VAL A 64 -8.42 -8.86 8.39
CA VAL A 64 -9.84 -9.20 8.17
C VAL A 64 -10.73 -8.55 9.23
N LYS A 65 -10.36 -8.60 10.52
CA LYS A 65 -11.11 -7.97 11.62
C LYS A 65 -11.22 -6.44 11.43
N HIS A 66 -10.13 -5.77 11.08
CA HIS A 66 -10.12 -4.33 10.80
C HIS A 66 -11.08 -3.98 9.65
N ASN A 67 -11.11 -4.80 8.59
CA ASN A 67 -12.02 -4.57 7.47
C ASN A 67 -13.50 -4.80 7.85
N LYS A 68 -13.80 -5.71 8.80
CA LYS A 68 -15.17 -5.98 9.27
C LYS A 68 -15.66 -4.91 10.24
N SER A 69 -14.80 -4.36 11.09
CA SER A 69 -15.17 -3.39 12.13
C SER A 69 -14.17 -2.21 12.18
N ALA A 70 -14.63 -1.04 11.71
CA ALA A 70 -13.83 0.18 11.79
C ALA A 70 -13.52 0.56 13.26
N PHE A 71 -14.48 0.36 14.20
CA PHE A 71 -14.24 0.59 15.62
C PHE A 71 -13.08 -0.24 16.15
N TYR A 72 -13.08 -1.55 15.84
CA TYR A 72 -11.98 -2.44 16.20
C TYR A 72 -10.65 -1.95 15.60
N GLY A 73 -10.65 -1.56 14.33
CA GLY A 73 -9.46 -1.03 13.66
C GLY A 73 -8.92 0.23 14.32
N TYR A 74 -9.80 1.17 14.72
CA TYR A 74 -9.37 2.39 15.44
C TYR A 74 -8.80 2.09 16.81
N MET A 75 -9.45 1.21 17.59
CA MET A 75 -8.98 0.85 18.93
C MET A 75 -7.64 0.10 18.90
N THR A 76 -7.45 -0.80 17.95
CA THR A 76 -6.17 -1.51 17.77
C THR A 76 -5.04 -0.53 17.42
N MET A 77 -5.29 0.42 16.51
CA MET A 77 -4.29 1.41 16.14
C MET A 77 -3.95 2.36 17.31
N LEU A 78 -4.96 2.77 18.11
CA LEU A 78 -4.74 3.54 19.31
C LEU A 78 -3.85 2.77 20.31
N GLY A 79 -4.13 1.48 20.51
CA GLY A 79 -3.30 0.60 21.33
C GLY A 79 -1.85 0.52 20.82
N MET A 80 -1.67 0.39 19.52
CA MET A 80 -0.33 0.37 18.91
C MET A 80 0.39 1.71 19.04
N ASP A 81 -0.30 2.84 18.98
CA ASP A 81 0.27 4.17 19.20
C ASP A 81 0.72 4.37 20.66
N VAL A 82 -0.06 3.86 21.62
CA VAL A 82 0.31 3.92 23.05
C VAL A 82 1.47 2.96 23.38
N LEU A 83 1.46 1.76 22.77
CA LEU A 83 2.42 0.70 23.04
C LEU A 83 3.68 0.77 22.16
N GLY A 84 3.77 1.70 21.23
CA GLY A 84 4.82 1.77 20.21
C GLY A 84 6.23 2.14 20.67
N SER A 85 6.48 2.33 21.99
CA SER A 85 7.83 2.50 22.49
C SER A 85 8.64 1.21 22.31
N ARG A 86 9.98 1.32 22.27
CA ARG A 86 10.88 0.14 22.16
C ARG A 86 10.59 -0.91 23.24
N GLY A 87 10.34 -0.45 24.47
CA GLY A 87 10.02 -1.32 25.60
C GLY A 87 8.69 -2.03 25.38
N ALA A 88 7.66 -1.32 24.89
CA ALA A 88 6.36 -1.86 24.62
C ALA A 88 6.34 -2.86 23.45
N VAL A 89 7.08 -2.59 22.38
CA VAL A 89 7.22 -3.57 21.27
C VAL A 89 7.86 -4.86 21.78
N ASN A 90 8.92 -4.77 22.60
CA ASN A 90 9.54 -5.94 23.20
C ASN A 90 8.57 -6.70 24.13
N ALA A 91 7.79 -5.97 24.95
CA ALA A 91 6.80 -6.58 25.84
C ALA A 91 5.66 -7.25 25.05
N VAL A 92 5.14 -6.58 24.03
CA VAL A 92 4.09 -7.14 23.15
C VAL A 92 4.58 -8.43 22.49
N MET A 93 5.78 -8.46 21.95
CA MET A 93 6.35 -9.65 21.32
C MET A 93 6.60 -10.78 22.32
N ALA A 94 6.99 -10.45 23.55
CA ALA A 94 7.23 -11.44 24.60
C ALA A 94 5.92 -12.04 25.16
N VAL A 95 4.88 -11.22 25.34
CA VAL A 95 3.62 -11.62 25.99
C VAL A 95 2.61 -12.16 24.98
N TRP A 96 2.45 -11.47 23.86
CA TRP A 96 1.41 -11.81 22.86
C TRP A 96 1.79 -13.00 21.99
N LYS A 97 3.10 -13.15 21.74
CA LYS A 97 3.61 -14.24 20.89
C LYS A 97 4.86 -14.88 21.49
N PRO A 98 4.73 -15.56 22.66
CA PRO A 98 5.87 -16.15 23.33
C PRO A 98 6.57 -17.19 22.46
N GLY A 99 7.90 -17.13 22.44
CA GLY A 99 8.77 -18.05 21.71
C GLY A 99 8.90 -17.77 20.21
N THR A 100 8.31 -16.68 19.67
CA THR A 100 8.55 -16.26 18.28
C THR A 100 9.82 -15.42 18.13
N LYS A 101 10.27 -14.76 19.21
CA LYS A 101 11.43 -13.87 19.21
C LYS A 101 12.70 -14.61 18.77
N GLU A 102 13.07 -15.65 19.53
CA GLU A 102 14.29 -16.42 19.29
C GLU A 102 14.29 -17.10 17.93
N ARG A 103 13.11 -17.60 17.51
CA ARG A 103 12.91 -18.27 16.23
C ARG A 103 13.06 -17.30 15.06
N GLY A 104 12.45 -16.11 15.13
CA GLY A 104 12.57 -15.08 14.12
C GLY A 104 13.99 -14.51 14.03
N ILE A 105 14.68 -14.32 15.17
CA ILE A 105 16.09 -13.92 15.19
C ILE A 105 16.96 -14.98 14.51
N LYS A 106 16.76 -16.27 14.88
CA LYS A 106 17.50 -17.39 14.29
C LYS A 106 17.31 -17.43 12.78
N HIS A 107 16.07 -17.38 12.31
CA HIS A 107 15.77 -17.40 10.88
C HIS A 107 16.39 -16.20 10.15
N MET A 108 16.33 -14.99 10.74
CA MET A 108 16.96 -13.82 10.15
C MET A 108 18.50 -13.97 10.08
N ASP A 109 19.13 -14.54 11.11
CA ASP A 109 20.58 -14.83 11.09
C ASP A 109 20.95 -15.90 10.04
N GLU A 110 20.07 -16.89 9.79
CA GLU A 110 20.25 -17.91 8.74
C GLU A 110 20.24 -17.31 7.34
N LEU A 111 19.50 -16.23 7.12
CA LEU A 111 19.50 -15.48 5.85
C LEU A 111 20.83 -14.72 5.63
N LYS A 112 21.68 -14.58 6.66
CA LYS A 112 23.01 -13.92 6.62
C LYS A 112 22.96 -12.52 5.98
N PRO A 113 22.10 -11.61 6.44
CA PRO A 113 21.97 -10.28 5.86
C PRO A 113 23.14 -9.37 6.23
N ASP A 114 23.64 -8.59 5.28
CA ASP A 114 24.46 -7.40 5.52
C ASP A 114 23.59 -6.17 5.71
N LEU A 115 22.44 -6.13 5.01
CA LEU A 115 21.41 -5.11 5.14
C LEU A 115 20.02 -5.75 5.03
N VAL A 116 19.08 -5.30 5.86
CA VAL A 116 17.67 -5.68 5.81
C VAL A 116 16.82 -4.47 5.48
N VAL A 117 15.99 -4.58 4.44
CA VAL A 117 15.03 -3.55 4.03
C VAL A 117 13.63 -4.00 4.39
N SER A 118 12.94 -3.27 5.25
CA SER A 118 11.61 -3.63 5.76
C SER A 118 10.57 -2.57 5.41
N THR A 119 9.34 -3.02 5.20
CA THR A 119 8.13 -2.18 5.14
C THR A 119 7.15 -2.54 6.24
N HIS A 120 7.53 -3.49 7.11
CA HIS A 120 6.74 -3.92 8.24
C HIS A 120 7.60 -3.91 9.51
N TRP A 121 7.05 -3.39 10.61
CA TRP A 121 7.77 -3.22 11.86
C TRP A 121 8.33 -4.53 12.45
N ALA A 122 7.64 -5.66 12.25
CA ALA A 122 8.05 -6.95 12.84
C ALA A 122 9.34 -7.48 12.20
N THR A 123 9.52 -7.35 10.89
CA THR A 123 10.75 -7.79 10.21
C THR A 123 11.94 -6.95 10.62
N ASN A 124 11.76 -5.61 10.78
CA ASN A 124 12.77 -4.73 11.35
C ASN A 124 13.08 -5.08 12.82
N TYR A 125 12.07 -5.48 13.61
CA TYR A 125 12.27 -5.93 15.00
C TYR A 125 13.25 -7.11 15.07
N TYR A 126 13.09 -8.13 14.24
CA TYR A 126 13.99 -9.27 14.21
C TYR A 126 15.39 -8.89 13.71
N ALA A 127 15.49 -8.12 12.63
CA ALA A 127 16.75 -7.68 12.06
C ALA A 127 17.63 -6.94 13.07
N LYS A 128 17.03 -6.04 13.88
CA LYS A 128 17.79 -5.28 14.91
C LYS A 128 18.28 -6.11 16.08
N GLN A 129 17.82 -7.34 16.21
CA GLN A 129 18.21 -8.25 17.30
C GLN A 129 19.10 -9.39 16.83
N CYS A 130 19.43 -9.46 15.53
CA CYS A 130 20.33 -10.44 14.96
C CYS A 130 21.73 -10.37 15.57
N LYS A 131 22.37 -11.53 15.70
CA LYS A 131 23.77 -11.63 16.14
C LYS A 131 24.73 -11.03 15.10
N SER A 132 24.38 -11.18 13.81
CA SER A 132 25.12 -10.61 12.67
C SER A 132 25.10 -9.08 12.63
N LYS A 133 24.17 -8.42 13.35
CA LYS A 133 23.99 -6.96 13.38
C LYS A 133 23.94 -6.34 11.98
N PRO A 134 23.03 -6.74 11.11
CA PRO A 134 22.89 -6.15 9.78
C PRO A 134 22.57 -4.66 9.88
N LEU A 135 22.89 -3.89 8.83
CA LEU A 135 22.28 -2.58 8.63
C LEU A 135 20.77 -2.76 8.45
N THR A 136 19.98 -1.75 8.82
CA THR A 136 18.52 -1.82 8.71
C THR A 136 17.95 -0.56 8.09
N ALA A 137 17.18 -0.72 7.02
CA ALA A 137 16.38 0.32 6.40
C ALA A 137 14.89 -0.02 6.57
N ASN A 138 14.09 0.96 6.97
CA ASN A 138 12.65 0.77 7.11
C ASN A 138 11.90 1.83 6.31
N TYR A 139 10.88 1.42 5.57
CA TYR A 139 9.99 2.30 4.83
C TYR A 139 8.58 2.24 5.42
N CYS A 140 8.05 3.38 5.84
CA CYS A 140 6.65 3.51 6.25
C CYS A 140 5.80 3.85 5.01
N PRO A 141 4.94 2.94 4.54
CA PRO A 141 4.16 3.16 3.32
C PRO A 141 2.97 4.11 3.52
N ASP A 142 2.65 4.48 4.75
CA ASP A 142 1.48 5.28 5.09
C ASP A 142 1.80 6.78 5.17
N ALA A 143 0.78 7.62 5.06
CA ALA A 143 0.93 9.08 5.09
C ALA A 143 1.52 9.60 6.39
N GLU A 144 1.32 8.89 7.50
CA GLU A 144 1.93 9.24 8.78
C GLU A 144 2.66 8.05 9.40
N ILE A 145 3.75 8.34 10.11
CA ILE A 145 4.51 7.30 10.80
C ILE A 145 3.80 6.92 12.12
N TYR A 146 3.61 5.61 12.31
CA TYR A 146 3.07 5.05 13.54
C TYR A 146 4.16 4.69 14.54
N ASP A 147 3.77 4.62 15.80
CA ASP A 147 4.72 4.38 16.89
C ASP A 147 5.43 3.01 16.79
N VAL A 148 4.81 2.01 16.17
CA VAL A 148 5.47 0.71 15.91
C VAL A 148 6.62 0.81 14.92
N PHE A 149 6.60 1.75 13.98
CA PHE A 149 7.73 2.04 13.09
C PHE A 149 8.87 2.79 13.80
N ARG A 150 8.69 3.18 15.06
CA ARG A 150 9.73 3.79 15.88
C ARG A 150 10.77 2.80 16.38
N TYR A 151 10.59 1.51 16.14
CA TYR A 151 11.64 0.56 16.48
C TYR A 151 12.93 0.97 15.76
N PRO A 152 14.09 0.97 16.46
CA PRO A 152 15.32 1.52 15.89
C PRO A 152 15.67 0.92 14.53
N CYS A 153 16.09 1.78 13.61
CA CYS A 153 16.69 1.39 12.32
C CYS A 153 17.80 2.42 11.96
N ASP A 154 18.66 2.02 11.04
CA ASP A 154 19.79 2.87 10.63
C ASP A 154 19.33 3.90 9.58
N LEU A 155 18.31 3.55 8.79
CA LEU A 155 17.62 4.44 7.85
C LEU A 155 16.11 4.29 8.00
N MET A 156 15.41 5.39 8.21
CA MET A 156 13.95 5.48 8.16
C MET A 156 13.52 6.29 6.96
N MET A 157 12.66 5.72 6.14
CA MET A 157 12.03 6.39 5.00
C MET A 157 10.54 6.57 5.26
N VAL A 158 10.03 7.76 5.00
CA VAL A 158 8.62 8.13 5.17
C VAL A 158 8.04 8.71 3.91
N SER A 159 6.76 8.46 3.66
CA SER A 159 6.11 8.72 2.36
C SER A 159 5.63 10.16 2.16
N THR A 160 5.51 10.95 3.23
CA THR A 160 4.94 12.31 3.17
C THR A 160 5.71 13.30 4.05
N GLU A 161 5.56 14.59 3.74
CA GLU A 161 6.10 15.69 4.52
C GLU A 161 5.51 15.73 5.94
N THR A 162 4.23 15.36 6.07
CA THR A 162 3.55 15.27 7.38
C THR A 162 4.12 14.13 8.20
N GLY A 163 4.35 12.97 7.60
CA GLY A 163 5.03 11.82 8.22
C GLY A 163 6.46 12.17 8.62
N TYR A 164 7.20 12.90 7.79
CA TYR A 164 8.55 13.38 8.08
C TYR A 164 8.56 14.35 9.27
N ALA A 165 7.68 15.35 9.26
CA ALA A 165 7.56 16.30 10.36
C ALA A 165 7.14 15.62 11.68
N ARG A 166 6.24 14.63 11.62
CA ARG A 166 5.82 13.84 12.77
C ARG A 166 6.98 12.99 13.32
N ALA A 167 7.75 12.36 12.44
CA ALA A 167 8.92 11.56 12.83
C ALA A 167 9.98 12.40 13.56
N LEU A 168 10.16 13.66 13.22
CA LEU A 168 11.09 14.57 13.90
C LEU A 168 10.54 15.13 15.23
N LYS A 169 9.23 15.37 15.33
CA LYS A 169 8.63 16.10 16.47
C LYS A 169 8.37 15.26 17.70
N ARG A 170 8.00 13.99 17.57
CA ARG A 170 7.58 13.17 18.72
C ARG A 170 8.75 12.39 19.27
N HIS A 171 9.02 12.48 20.60
CA HIS A 171 9.82 11.58 21.46
C HIS A 171 10.93 10.73 20.79
N PHE A 172 11.15 10.93 19.52
CA PHE A 172 12.01 10.22 18.61
C PHE A 172 13.34 10.94 18.44
N LYS A 173 14.00 11.27 19.50
CA LYS A 173 15.41 11.67 19.45
C LYS A 173 16.31 10.70 18.65
N ARG A 174 15.71 9.70 18.00
CA ARG A 174 16.38 8.66 17.24
C ARG A 174 16.46 8.94 15.75
N PHE A 175 15.55 9.77 15.23
CA PHE A 175 15.56 10.19 13.84
C PHE A 175 16.00 11.63 13.74
N ASN A 176 16.92 11.86 12.82
CA ASN A 176 17.45 13.18 12.47
C ASN A 176 17.54 13.27 10.93
N LYS A 177 18.08 14.36 10.40
CA LYS A 177 18.20 14.57 8.97
C LYS A 177 19.10 13.54 8.25
N ASP A 178 19.99 12.87 8.97
CA ASP A 178 20.92 11.91 8.40
C ASP A 178 20.25 10.56 8.15
N ASN A 179 19.47 10.09 9.14
CA ASN A 179 18.84 8.76 9.10
C ASN A 179 17.31 8.78 8.83
N LEU A 180 16.71 9.94 8.58
CA LEU A 180 15.32 10.08 8.15
C LEU A 180 15.26 10.69 6.76
N LYS A 181 14.60 10.00 5.83
CA LYS A 181 14.47 10.47 4.43
C LYS A 181 13.01 10.53 4.02
N LEU A 182 12.67 11.58 3.26
CA LEU A 182 11.39 11.68 2.59
C LEU A 182 11.48 10.94 1.25
N VAL A 183 10.74 9.85 1.15
CA VAL A 183 10.60 9.03 -0.06
C VAL A 183 9.11 8.93 -0.37
N PRO A 184 8.61 9.56 -1.43
CA PRO A 184 7.18 9.60 -1.73
C PRO A 184 6.54 8.21 -1.81
N PHE A 185 5.21 8.15 -1.81
CA PHE A 185 4.47 6.89 -1.94
C PHE A 185 5.01 6.06 -3.10
N LEU A 186 5.27 4.78 -2.84
CA LEU A 186 5.81 3.87 -3.85
C LEU A 186 4.67 3.29 -4.69
N ILE A 187 4.89 3.30 -5.98
CA ILE A 187 4.03 2.64 -6.97
C ILE A 187 4.77 1.41 -7.49
N ARG A 188 4.06 0.34 -7.76
CA ARG A 188 4.65 -0.86 -8.35
C ARG A 188 5.26 -0.55 -9.71
N ASN A 189 6.42 -1.13 -9.98
CA ASN A 189 7.16 -0.85 -11.21
C ASN A 189 6.36 -1.20 -12.48
N ASP A 190 5.44 -2.17 -12.42
CA ASP A 190 4.52 -2.51 -13.51
C ASP A 190 3.66 -1.31 -13.99
N ALA A 191 3.44 -0.31 -13.11
CA ALA A 191 2.71 0.91 -13.48
C ALA A 191 3.46 1.78 -14.51
N PHE A 192 4.80 1.78 -14.46
CA PHE A 192 5.61 2.60 -15.35
C PHE A 192 5.63 2.08 -16.78
N THR A 193 5.32 0.80 -16.97
CA THR A 193 5.22 0.16 -18.30
C THR A 193 3.77 -0.04 -18.75
N ALA A 194 2.80 0.33 -17.90
CA ALA A 194 1.39 0.21 -18.26
C ALA A 194 1.00 1.16 -19.37
N CYS A 195 0.15 0.69 -20.27
CA CYS A 195 -0.42 1.54 -21.30
C CYS A 195 -1.32 2.61 -20.67
N THR A 196 -1.05 3.89 -20.94
CA THR A 196 -1.81 5.03 -20.43
C THR A 196 -2.88 5.53 -21.44
N ASP A 197 -2.92 4.99 -22.65
CA ASP A 197 -3.98 5.30 -23.60
C ASP A 197 -5.31 4.69 -23.14
N LYS A 198 -6.15 5.54 -22.60
CA LYS A 198 -7.46 5.17 -22.02
C LYS A 198 -8.37 4.46 -23.05
N LYS A 199 -8.45 4.97 -24.27
CA LYS A 199 -9.31 4.39 -25.31
C LYS A 199 -8.79 3.05 -25.77
N ALA A 200 -7.49 2.91 -26.00
CA ALA A 200 -6.87 1.64 -26.34
C ALA A 200 -7.10 0.57 -25.25
N MET A 201 -6.98 0.96 -23.97
CA MET A 201 -7.25 0.04 -22.87
C MET A 201 -8.74 -0.34 -22.75
N ARG A 202 -9.65 0.61 -22.97
CA ARG A 202 -11.09 0.31 -23.02
C ARG A 202 -11.42 -0.68 -24.11
N ARG A 203 -10.93 -0.48 -25.35
CA ARG A 203 -11.08 -1.44 -26.46
C ARG A 203 -10.57 -2.82 -26.08
N ARG A 204 -9.34 -2.89 -25.53
CA ARG A 204 -8.71 -4.15 -25.14
C ARG A 204 -9.52 -4.92 -24.09
N LEU A 205 -10.18 -4.21 -23.17
CA LEU A 205 -11.01 -4.81 -22.12
C LEU A 205 -12.50 -4.98 -22.54
N GLY A 206 -12.86 -4.67 -23.79
CA GLY A 206 -14.22 -4.76 -24.29
C GLY A 206 -15.18 -3.76 -23.64
N LEU A 207 -14.66 -2.59 -23.22
CA LEU A 207 -15.42 -1.49 -22.66
C LEU A 207 -15.74 -0.46 -23.73
N ASP A 208 -16.82 0.29 -23.55
CA ASP A 208 -17.16 1.43 -24.40
C ASP A 208 -16.08 2.53 -24.25
N GLU A 209 -15.53 2.98 -25.41
CA GLU A 209 -14.40 3.90 -25.44
C GLU A 209 -14.72 5.29 -24.92
N ASP A 210 -15.94 5.76 -25.09
CA ASP A 210 -16.37 7.13 -24.83
C ASP A 210 -17.23 7.24 -23.56
N LYS A 211 -17.74 6.11 -23.04
CA LYS A 211 -18.58 6.10 -21.85
C LYS A 211 -17.78 6.38 -20.57
N PHE A 212 -18.29 7.25 -19.72
CA PHE A 212 -17.70 7.56 -18.40
C PHE A 212 -17.51 6.28 -17.58
N THR A 213 -16.27 5.96 -17.25
CA THR A 213 -15.91 4.70 -16.60
C THR A 213 -15.55 4.92 -15.13
N VAL A 214 -16.26 4.23 -14.23
CA VAL A 214 -16.02 4.23 -12.80
C VAL A 214 -15.44 2.89 -12.40
N VAL A 215 -14.19 2.89 -11.93
CA VAL A 215 -13.54 1.72 -11.35
C VAL A 215 -13.79 1.71 -9.84
N LEU A 216 -14.24 0.58 -9.31
CA LEU A 216 -14.47 0.41 -7.88
C LEU A 216 -13.60 -0.72 -7.35
N ALA A 217 -12.83 -0.46 -6.27
CA ALA A 217 -12.03 -1.49 -5.61
C ALA A 217 -11.91 -1.23 -4.11
N GLU A 218 -12.09 -2.26 -3.30
CA GLU A 218 -12.12 -2.16 -1.84
C GLU A 218 -11.12 -3.13 -1.18
N GLY A 219 -9.92 -3.21 -1.77
CA GLY A 219 -8.82 -4.08 -1.34
C GLY A 219 -8.92 -5.49 -1.91
N GLY A 220 -7.88 -6.29 -1.68
CA GLY A 220 -7.77 -7.63 -2.26
C GLY A 220 -8.87 -8.62 -1.85
N TYR A 221 -9.66 -8.30 -0.84
CA TYR A 221 -10.80 -9.09 -0.38
C TYR A 221 -12.17 -8.48 -0.72
N GLY A 222 -12.22 -7.34 -1.42
CA GLY A 222 -13.46 -6.70 -1.84
C GLY A 222 -14.44 -6.35 -0.70
N LEU A 223 -13.92 -6.03 0.49
CA LEU A 223 -14.74 -5.82 1.70
C LEU A 223 -15.14 -4.35 1.88
N GLY A 224 -16.29 -3.96 1.35
CA GLY A 224 -16.78 -2.60 1.50
C GLY A 224 -18.21 -2.37 1.01
N LYS A 225 -18.44 -1.27 0.26
CA LYS A 225 -19.77 -0.82 -0.14
C LYS A 225 -20.00 -0.81 -1.65
N MET A 226 -19.03 -1.30 -2.45
CA MET A 226 -19.10 -1.19 -3.91
C MET A 226 -20.36 -1.89 -4.48
N HIS A 227 -20.81 -3.03 -3.90
CA HIS A 227 -22.04 -3.70 -4.33
C HIS A 227 -23.27 -2.79 -4.19
N LYS A 228 -23.41 -2.05 -3.07
CA LYS A 228 -24.49 -1.11 -2.85
C LYS A 228 -24.42 0.10 -3.79
N ILE A 229 -23.21 0.59 -4.06
CA ILE A 229 -23.02 1.71 -4.99
C ILE A 229 -23.42 1.27 -6.39
N CYS A 230 -22.92 0.13 -6.88
CA CYS A 230 -23.25 -0.39 -8.20
C CYS A 230 -24.77 -0.63 -8.34
N LYS A 231 -25.41 -1.22 -7.32
CA LYS A 231 -26.86 -1.45 -7.33
C LYS A 231 -27.65 -0.15 -7.51
N ILE A 232 -27.32 0.91 -6.76
CA ILE A 232 -27.99 2.21 -6.88
C ILE A 232 -27.76 2.85 -8.25
N VAL A 233 -26.54 2.78 -8.78
CA VAL A 233 -26.22 3.34 -10.10
C VAL A 233 -26.99 2.60 -11.22
N LEU A 234 -27.10 1.27 -11.11
CA LEU A 234 -27.90 0.44 -12.04
C LEU A 234 -29.40 0.74 -11.93
N GLU A 235 -29.94 0.91 -10.70
CA GLU A 235 -31.35 1.27 -10.48
C GLU A 235 -31.70 2.63 -11.10
N ARG A 236 -30.75 3.58 -11.11
CA ARG A 236 -30.88 4.90 -11.76
C ARG A 236 -30.62 4.88 -13.25
N ASP A 237 -30.06 3.79 -13.77
CA ASP A 237 -29.65 3.61 -15.16
C ASP A 237 -28.79 4.77 -15.69
N LEU A 238 -27.76 5.14 -14.92
CA LEU A 238 -26.84 6.20 -15.32
C LEU A 238 -25.99 5.76 -16.53
N PRO A 239 -25.67 6.66 -17.47
CA PRO A 239 -24.90 6.33 -18.68
C PRO A 239 -23.41 6.18 -18.37
N VAL A 240 -23.04 5.16 -17.58
CA VAL A 240 -21.66 4.88 -17.13
C VAL A 240 -21.30 3.42 -17.34
N THR A 241 -20.00 3.15 -17.46
CA THR A 241 -19.43 1.82 -17.28
C THR A 241 -18.95 1.66 -15.83
N LEU A 242 -19.46 0.67 -15.11
CA LEU A 242 -19.02 0.29 -13.78
C LEU A 242 -18.09 -0.91 -13.87
N VAL A 243 -16.89 -0.79 -13.32
CA VAL A 243 -15.89 -1.85 -13.27
C VAL A 243 -15.55 -2.17 -11.81
N PRO A 244 -16.40 -2.96 -11.10
CA PRO A 244 -16.10 -3.41 -9.76
C PRO A 244 -15.03 -4.52 -9.79
N VAL A 245 -13.92 -4.31 -9.07
CA VAL A 245 -12.82 -5.27 -8.94
C VAL A 245 -12.96 -5.99 -7.60
N CYS A 246 -13.39 -7.24 -7.64
CA CYS A 246 -13.74 -8.05 -6.46
C CYS A 246 -12.50 -8.68 -5.77
N GLY A 247 -11.35 -8.74 -6.45
CA GLY A 247 -10.15 -9.36 -5.93
C GLY A 247 -10.36 -10.87 -5.67
N LYS A 248 -10.01 -11.31 -4.47
CA LYS A 248 -10.16 -12.72 -4.02
C LYS A 248 -11.58 -13.08 -3.59
N ASN A 249 -12.54 -12.15 -3.63
CA ASN A 249 -13.92 -12.38 -3.22
C ASN A 249 -14.75 -12.94 -4.39
N SER A 250 -14.72 -14.25 -4.55
CA SER A 250 -15.47 -14.95 -5.60
C SER A 250 -16.97 -14.85 -5.41
N GLU A 251 -17.47 -14.84 -4.16
CA GLU A 251 -18.90 -14.70 -3.87
C GLU A 251 -19.44 -13.36 -4.36
N LEU A 252 -18.72 -12.28 -4.08
CA LEU A 252 -19.08 -10.95 -4.55
C LEU A 252 -19.02 -10.84 -6.08
N TYR A 253 -18.05 -11.50 -6.71
CA TYR A 253 -17.96 -11.55 -8.17
C TYR A 253 -19.17 -12.26 -8.78
N GLU A 254 -19.60 -13.39 -8.23
CA GLU A 254 -20.80 -14.10 -8.68
C GLU A 254 -22.08 -13.29 -8.39
N GLU A 255 -22.16 -12.58 -7.23
CA GLU A 255 -23.27 -11.67 -6.94
C GLU A 255 -23.41 -10.59 -8.03
N PHE A 256 -22.30 -9.97 -8.45
CA PHE A 256 -22.37 -8.95 -9.51
C PHE A 256 -22.87 -9.48 -10.86
N LYS A 257 -22.65 -10.75 -11.19
CA LYS A 257 -23.16 -11.36 -12.42
C LYS A 257 -24.70 -11.45 -12.43
N THR A 258 -25.32 -11.45 -11.25
CA THR A 258 -26.78 -11.48 -11.12
C THR A 258 -27.44 -10.12 -11.34
N PHE A 259 -26.67 -9.02 -11.28
CA PHE A 259 -27.18 -7.67 -11.41
C PHE A 259 -27.58 -7.39 -12.87
N LYS A 260 -28.77 -6.82 -13.05
CA LYS A 260 -29.31 -6.50 -14.38
C LYS A 260 -29.25 -4.99 -14.62
N SER A 261 -28.73 -4.61 -15.77
CA SER A 261 -28.80 -3.24 -16.29
C SER A 261 -30.17 -3.00 -16.96
N LYS A 262 -30.62 -1.75 -16.93
CA LYS A 262 -31.81 -1.30 -17.69
C LYS A 262 -31.47 -0.81 -19.10
N GLY A 263 -30.18 -0.75 -19.45
CA GLY A 263 -29.70 -0.45 -20.78
C GLY A 263 -28.63 0.64 -20.90
N LYS A 264 -28.64 1.67 -20.03
CA LYS A 264 -27.64 2.75 -20.11
C LYS A 264 -26.38 2.46 -19.30
N THR A 265 -26.53 1.84 -18.12
CA THR A 265 -25.38 1.46 -17.29
C THR A 265 -24.78 0.16 -17.80
N ASP A 266 -23.50 0.15 -18.09
CA ASP A 266 -22.73 -1.06 -18.39
C ASP A 266 -22.04 -1.55 -17.12
N LEU A 267 -22.22 -2.82 -16.74
CA LEU A 267 -21.59 -3.43 -15.57
C LEU A 267 -20.60 -4.51 -16.01
N ARG A 268 -19.34 -4.33 -15.67
CA ARG A 268 -18.22 -5.20 -16.03
C ARG A 268 -17.45 -5.64 -14.78
N PRO A 269 -17.97 -6.60 -14.01
CA PRO A 269 -17.29 -7.07 -12.80
C PRO A 269 -16.00 -7.81 -13.17
N MET A 270 -14.95 -7.57 -12.38
CA MET A 270 -13.66 -8.24 -12.48
C MET A 270 -13.39 -9.02 -11.20
N GLY A 271 -12.89 -10.25 -11.33
CA GLY A 271 -12.43 -11.06 -10.21
C GLY A 271 -11.02 -10.66 -9.74
N LEU A 272 -10.18 -11.66 -9.46
CA LEU A 272 -8.76 -11.43 -9.18
C LEU A 272 -8.02 -11.08 -10.48
N VAL A 273 -7.54 -9.85 -10.57
CA VAL A 273 -6.82 -9.36 -11.74
C VAL A 273 -5.31 -9.46 -11.54
N LYS A 274 -4.58 -9.83 -12.57
CA LYS A 274 -3.11 -9.90 -12.55
C LYS A 274 -2.48 -8.50 -12.54
N ASN A 275 -3.02 -7.60 -13.36
CA ASN A 275 -2.54 -6.24 -13.50
C ASN A 275 -3.69 -5.24 -13.33
N ILE A 276 -3.78 -4.62 -12.15
CA ILE A 276 -4.80 -3.61 -11.83
C ILE A 276 -4.59 -2.32 -12.65
N PHE A 277 -3.36 -2.04 -13.11
CA PHE A 277 -3.05 -0.81 -13.82
C PHE A 277 -3.73 -0.72 -15.18
N GLU A 278 -3.92 -1.86 -15.84
CA GLU A 278 -4.69 -1.91 -17.09
C GLU A 278 -6.15 -1.49 -16.87
N ILE A 279 -6.72 -1.85 -15.71
CA ILE A 279 -8.08 -1.45 -15.35
C ILE A 279 -8.10 0.02 -14.93
N LEU A 280 -7.14 0.46 -14.11
CA LEU A 280 -7.04 1.87 -13.72
C LEU A 280 -6.87 2.78 -14.93
N ALA A 281 -6.09 2.39 -15.93
CA ALA A 281 -5.93 3.18 -17.15
C ALA A 281 -7.26 3.44 -17.90
N THR A 282 -8.32 2.68 -17.65
CA THR A 282 -9.66 2.91 -18.25
C THR A 282 -10.50 3.93 -17.48
N ALA A 283 -10.14 4.28 -16.25
CA ALA A 283 -11.02 4.99 -15.34
C ALA A 283 -11.08 6.51 -15.59
N ASP A 284 -12.25 7.08 -15.43
CA ASP A 284 -12.46 8.52 -15.26
C ASP A 284 -12.60 8.89 -13.78
N LEU A 285 -13.06 7.94 -12.97
CA LEU A 285 -13.26 8.07 -11.54
C LEU A 285 -12.93 6.75 -10.85
N PHE A 286 -12.24 6.81 -9.71
CA PHE A 286 -12.02 5.67 -8.84
C PHE A 286 -12.85 5.80 -7.56
N CYS A 287 -13.48 4.72 -7.12
CA CYS A 287 -14.20 4.65 -5.85
C CYS A 287 -13.64 3.50 -5.01
N GLY A 288 -13.14 3.80 -3.81
CA GLY A 288 -12.53 2.74 -3.01
C GLY A 288 -12.14 3.14 -1.59
N LYS A 289 -11.32 2.30 -0.96
CA LYS A 289 -10.69 2.59 0.33
C LYS A 289 -9.39 3.36 0.14
N SER A 290 -8.85 3.92 1.22
CA SER A 290 -7.62 4.69 1.22
C SER A 290 -6.43 3.95 1.83
N GLY A 291 -6.29 2.65 1.57
CA GLY A 291 -5.03 1.95 1.81
C GLY A 291 -3.90 2.57 0.99
N ALA A 292 -2.66 2.56 1.48
CA ALA A 292 -1.55 3.30 0.89
C ALA A 292 -1.43 3.12 -0.64
N SER A 293 -1.29 1.88 -1.14
CA SER A 293 -1.22 1.61 -2.58
C SER A 293 -2.54 1.93 -3.30
N MET A 294 -3.67 1.64 -2.65
CA MET A 294 -4.99 1.79 -3.26
C MET A 294 -5.38 3.24 -3.54
N ILE A 295 -4.83 4.20 -2.80
CA ILE A 295 -5.06 5.62 -3.04
C ILE A 295 -3.94 6.24 -3.89
N ALA A 296 -2.71 5.73 -3.78
CA ALA A 296 -1.58 6.22 -4.53
C ALA A 296 -1.63 5.80 -6.01
N GLU A 297 -1.99 4.55 -6.30
CA GLU A 297 -2.02 4.01 -7.67
C GLU A 297 -3.02 4.75 -8.58
N PRO A 298 -4.30 4.96 -8.21
CA PRO A 298 -5.19 5.77 -9.05
C PRO A 298 -4.70 7.21 -9.22
N CYS A 299 -4.13 7.82 -8.16
CA CYS A 299 -3.59 9.17 -8.25
C CYS A 299 -2.43 9.26 -9.24
N TYR A 300 -1.55 8.24 -9.29
CA TYR A 300 -0.48 8.14 -10.28
C TYR A 300 -1.01 8.18 -11.73
N PHE A 301 -2.17 7.55 -11.98
CA PHE A 301 -2.83 7.58 -13.29
C PHE A 301 -3.67 8.83 -13.55
N GLY A 302 -3.55 9.87 -12.72
CA GLY A 302 -4.31 11.11 -12.88
C GLY A 302 -5.81 10.96 -12.60
N ILE A 303 -6.22 9.92 -11.85
CA ILE A 303 -7.63 9.58 -11.64
C ILE A 303 -8.15 10.24 -10.35
N PRO A 304 -9.21 11.06 -10.44
CA PRO A 304 -9.94 11.55 -9.27
C PRO A 304 -10.54 10.40 -8.45
N GLN A 305 -10.64 10.60 -7.12
CA GLN A 305 -11.03 9.51 -6.24
C GLN A 305 -12.19 9.87 -5.29
N ILE A 306 -13.10 8.91 -5.07
CA ILE A 306 -14.08 8.94 -3.98
C ILE A 306 -13.68 7.88 -2.97
N ILE A 307 -13.34 8.30 -1.75
CA ILE A 307 -13.08 7.41 -0.63
C ILE A 307 -14.39 7.00 0.01
N THR A 308 -14.73 5.71 -0.09
CA THR A 308 -16.02 5.15 0.32
C THR A 308 -16.05 4.62 1.75
N LYS A 309 -14.86 4.34 2.34
CA LYS A 309 -14.69 3.77 3.67
C LYS A 309 -13.28 3.99 4.21
N TYR A 310 -13.17 4.12 5.53
CA TYR A 310 -11.94 3.89 6.29
C TYR A 310 -12.11 2.62 7.14
N ALA A 311 -11.17 1.71 7.09
CA ALA A 311 -11.14 0.53 7.96
C ALA A 311 -10.35 0.80 9.26
N THR A 312 -9.37 1.71 9.21
CA THR A 312 -8.48 2.05 10.32
C THR A 312 -8.20 3.56 10.34
N SER A 313 -7.59 4.05 11.43
CA SER A 313 -7.04 5.41 11.48
C SER A 313 -5.93 5.63 10.46
N ILE A 314 -5.19 4.57 10.10
CA ILE A 314 -4.17 4.60 9.04
C ILE A 314 -4.80 4.95 7.69
N GLU A 315 -5.85 4.23 7.29
CA GLU A 315 -6.58 4.55 6.06
C GLU A 315 -7.17 5.97 6.11
N GLN A 316 -7.63 6.43 7.28
CA GLN A 316 -8.09 7.80 7.42
C GLN A 316 -6.97 8.80 7.14
N GLN A 317 -5.79 8.62 7.70
CA GLN A 317 -4.65 9.54 7.51
C GLN A 317 -4.19 9.55 6.04
N ASN A 318 -4.11 8.38 5.41
CA ASN A 318 -3.84 8.28 3.98
C ASN A 318 -4.87 9.05 3.16
N GLY A 319 -6.16 8.84 3.44
CA GLY A 319 -7.24 9.55 2.75
C GLY A 319 -7.21 11.06 2.96
N GLU A 320 -7.02 11.51 4.21
CA GLU A 320 -6.96 12.95 4.53
C GLU A 320 -5.77 13.64 3.84
N TYR A 321 -4.63 12.96 3.64
CA TYR A 321 -3.52 13.49 2.86
C TYR A 321 -3.93 13.76 1.40
N TYR A 322 -4.61 12.82 0.74
CA TYR A 322 -5.07 13.00 -0.65
C TYR A 322 -6.25 13.96 -0.78
N ILE A 323 -7.03 14.16 0.27
CA ILE A 323 -8.11 15.15 0.29
C ILE A 323 -7.56 16.56 0.53
N LYS A 324 -6.71 16.74 1.53
CA LYS A 324 -6.31 18.08 2.01
C LYS A 324 -5.04 18.60 1.36
N THR A 325 -4.05 17.74 1.14
CA THR A 325 -2.74 18.11 0.63
C THR A 325 -2.68 17.96 -0.89
N VAL A 326 -2.94 16.76 -1.42
CA VAL A 326 -2.93 16.49 -2.86
C VAL A 326 -4.15 17.10 -3.55
N LYS A 327 -5.32 17.06 -2.88
CA LYS A 327 -6.62 17.55 -3.39
C LYS A 327 -7.18 16.74 -4.57
N SER A 328 -6.75 15.50 -4.74
CA SER A 328 -7.20 14.58 -5.80
C SER A 328 -8.35 13.66 -5.38
N ALA A 329 -8.76 13.71 -4.10
CA ALA A 329 -9.77 12.83 -3.55
C ALA A 329 -10.86 13.56 -2.76
N MET A 330 -12.00 12.90 -2.59
CA MET A 330 -13.09 13.35 -1.71
C MET A 330 -13.61 12.18 -0.87
N LYS A 331 -14.19 12.49 0.31
CA LYS A 331 -14.74 11.49 1.23
C LYS A 331 -16.25 11.43 1.14
N ILE A 332 -16.81 10.30 0.70
CA ILE A 332 -18.26 10.07 0.62
C ILE A 332 -18.58 8.64 1.04
N PHE A 333 -19.07 8.45 2.28
CA PHE A 333 -19.29 7.10 2.84
C PHE A 333 -20.68 6.51 2.59
N LYS A 334 -21.67 7.35 2.20
CA LYS A 334 -23.03 6.88 1.93
C LYS A 334 -23.17 6.48 0.46
N PRO A 335 -23.50 5.20 0.12
CA PRO A 335 -23.58 4.74 -1.27
C PRO A 335 -24.48 5.61 -2.15
N LYS A 336 -25.64 6.05 -1.62
CA LYS A 336 -26.54 6.96 -2.35
C LYS A 336 -25.83 8.27 -2.71
N LYS A 337 -25.04 8.85 -1.79
CA LYS A 337 -24.28 10.09 -2.05
C LYS A 337 -23.13 9.88 -3.04
N VAL A 338 -22.55 8.68 -3.11
CA VAL A 338 -21.58 8.34 -4.16
C VAL A 338 -22.28 8.34 -5.53
N ALA A 339 -23.43 7.70 -5.63
CA ALA A 339 -24.22 7.72 -6.87
C ALA A 339 -24.67 9.15 -7.26
N ASP A 340 -25.12 9.98 -6.28
CA ASP A 340 -25.45 11.40 -6.50
C ASP A 340 -24.22 12.15 -7.09
N ARG A 341 -23.01 11.87 -6.59
CA ARG A 341 -21.79 12.51 -7.06
C ARG A 341 -21.36 12.03 -8.45
N ILE A 342 -21.54 10.76 -8.77
CA ILE A 342 -21.31 10.23 -10.12
C ILE A 342 -22.25 10.91 -11.11
N GLU A 343 -23.54 11.00 -10.79
CA GLU A 343 -24.55 11.66 -11.62
C GLU A 343 -24.23 13.16 -11.81
N GLU A 344 -23.76 13.83 -10.76
CA GLU A 344 -23.32 15.22 -10.83
C GLU A 344 -22.12 15.41 -11.79
N PHE A 345 -21.13 14.51 -11.77
CA PHE A 345 -19.97 14.58 -12.66
C PHE A 345 -20.34 14.30 -14.12
N LEU A 346 -21.33 13.45 -14.37
CA LEU A 346 -21.86 13.25 -15.71
C LEU A 346 -22.52 14.51 -16.23
N LYS A 347 -23.28 15.22 -15.38
CA LYS A 347 -24.00 16.42 -15.74
C LYS A 347 -23.09 17.66 -15.83
N TYR A 348 -22.07 17.71 -14.99
CA TYR A 348 -21.16 18.84 -14.84
C TYR A 348 -19.70 18.35 -14.79
N PRO A 349 -19.11 17.94 -15.94
CA PRO A 349 -17.74 17.40 -15.99
C PRO A 349 -16.68 18.32 -15.40
N ASP A 350 -16.84 19.64 -15.53
CA ASP A 350 -15.93 20.65 -15.01
C ASP A 350 -15.72 20.55 -13.48
N ARG A 351 -16.68 19.95 -12.75
CA ARG A 351 -16.55 19.73 -11.31
C ARG A 351 -15.59 18.61 -10.94
N LEU A 352 -15.29 17.71 -11.87
CA LEU A 352 -14.29 16.63 -11.68
C LEU A 352 -12.88 17.10 -12.01
N GLU A 353 -12.75 18.06 -12.92
CA GLU A 353 -11.49 18.49 -13.49
C GLU A 353 -10.46 18.99 -12.45
N PRO A 354 -10.80 19.78 -11.40
CA PRO A 354 -9.84 20.18 -10.37
C PRO A 354 -9.16 18.99 -9.67
N TYR A 355 -9.89 17.88 -9.44
CA TYR A 355 -9.36 16.68 -8.82
C TYR A 355 -8.42 15.92 -9.75
N ARG A 356 -8.73 15.92 -11.06
CA ARG A 356 -7.89 15.32 -12.10
C ARG A 356 -6.56 16.04 -12.20
N ARG A 357 -6.58 17.36 -12.34
CA ARG A 357 -5.36 18.19 -12.39
C ARG A 357 -4.49 18.03 -11.16
N ALA A 358 -5.11 17.90 -9.99
CA ALA A 358 -4.39 17.69 -8.74
C ALA A 358 -3.72 16.30 -8.70
N ALA A 359 -4.38 15.26 -9.24
CA ALA A 359 -3.79 13.93 -9.35
C ALA A 359 -2.65 13.90 -10.38
N GLU A 360 -2.84 14.51 -11.55
CA GLU A 360 -1.83 14.62 -12.60
C GLU A 360 -0.58 15.39 -12.14
N ALA A 361 -0.77 16.47 -11.38
CA ALA A 361 0.34 17.26 -10.82
C ALA A 361 1.19 16.44 -9.83
N LYS A 362 0.61 15.40 -9.21
CA LYS A 362 1.31 14.49 -8.27
C LYS A 362 2.09 13.38 -8.98
N HIS A 363 1.86 13.14 -10.26
CA HIS A 363 2.42 12.01 -11.02
C HIS A 363 3.95 11.88 -10.90
N CYS A 364 4.69 12.98 -10.91
CA CYS A 364 6.17 12.97 -10.87
C CYS A 364 6.78 12.57 -9.52
N ASP A 365 5.97 12.51 -8.46
CA ASP A 365 6.45 12.28 -7.10
C ASP A 365 6.47 10.78 -6.72
N TYR A 366 6.25 9.87 -7.67
CA TYR A 366 6.21 8.44 -7.42
C TYR A 366 7.43 7.72 -7.97
N GLY A 367 7.74 6.59 -7.37
CA GLY A 367 8.78 5.68 -7.83
C GLY A 367 9.62 5.12 -6.71
N ALA A 368 10.25 3.97 -6.97
CA ALA A 368 11.09 3.26 -6.01
C ALA A 368 12.58 3.65 -6.12
N THR A 369 12.98 4.36 -7.17
CA THR A 369 14.39 4.72 -7.44
C THR A 369 15.01 5.45 -6.25
N LYS A 370 14.31 6.48 -5.73
CA LYS A 370 14.80 7.22 -4.56
C LYS A 370 14.97 6.34 -3.31
N ALA A 371 14.05 5.39 -3.09
CA ALA A 371 14.17 4.44 -1.99
C ALA A 371 15.40 3.53 -2.18
N ALA A 372 15.58 2.99 -3.39
CA ALA A 372 16.71 2.14 -3.74
C ALA A 372 18.04 2.87 -3.57
N GLU A 373 18.14 4.13 -4.02
CA GLU A 373 19.33 4.96 -3.85
C GLU A 373 19.68 5.22 -2.38
N GLU A 374 18.69 5.55 -1.54
CA GLU A 374 18.94 5.78 -0.11
C GLU A 374 19.36 4.49 0.61
N VAL A 375 18.78 3.34 0.23
CA VAL A 375 19.18 2.01 0.71
C VAL A 375 20.61 1.68 0.28
N PHE A 376 20.98 1.97 -0.97
CA PHE A 376 22.33 1.74 -1.46
C PHE A 376 23.36 2.66 -0.79
N LYS A 377 23.04 3.95 -0.59
CA LYS A 377 23.89 4.87 0.18
C LYS A 377 24.15 4.35 1.61
N LEU A 378 23.12 3.78 2.25
CA LEU A 378 23.29 3.16 3.55
C LEU A 378 24.21 1.95 3.48
N LEU A 379 24.04 1.05 2.49
CA LEU A 379 24.91 -0.12 2.31
C LEU A 379 26.38 0.30 2.11
N CYS A 380 26.64 1.35 1.32
CA CYS A 380 27.98 1.89 1.09
C CYS A 380 28.64 2.48 2.35
N THR A 381 27.93 2.68 3.45
CA THR A 381 28.57 3.07 4.72
C THR A 381 29.37 1.92 5.34
N ARG A 382 28.98 0.68 5.04
CA ARG A 382 29.66 -0.54 5.49
C ARG A 382 30.60 -1.13 4.42
N PHE A 383 30.26 -0.91 3.14
CA PHE A 383 30.98 -1.42 1.96
C PHE A 383 31.32 -0.24 1.03
N PRO A 384 32.32 0.60 1.41
CA PRO A 384 32.67 1.80 0.63
C PRO A 384 33.10 1.52 -0.81
N GLU A 385 33.66 0.34 -1.06
CA GLU A 385 34.11 -0.13 -2.37
C GLU A 385 32.97 -0.23 -3.39
N LEU A 386 31.73 -0.31 -2.96
CA LEU A 386 30.58 -0.32 -3.86
C LEU A 386 30.29 1.04 -4.53
N ARG A 387 30.95 2.12 -4.09
CA ARG A 387 30.76 3.47 -4.66
C ARG A 387 31.63 3.71 -5.89
N GLU A 388 32.66 2.89 -6.05
CA GLU A 388 33.61 3.05 -7.13
C GLU A 388 33.08 2.29 -8.34
N ASP A 389 32.19 2.98 -9.15
CA ASP A 389 32.04 2.75 -10.62
C ASP A 389 31.04 3.74 -11.20
#